data_9bfc3713099ddb526e2602f8e401f9de
#
_entry.id   9bfc3713099ddb526e2602f8e401f9de
#
_cell.length_a   1.000
_cell.length_b   1.000
_cell.length_c   1.000
_cell.angle_alpha   90.00
_cell.angle_beta   90.00
_cell.angle_gamma   90.00
#
_symmetry.space_group_name_H-M   'P 1'
#
loop_
_entity.id
_entity.type
_entity.pdbx_description
1 polymer ?
#
loop_
_entity_poly.entity_id
_entity_poly.type
_entity_poly.pdbx_seq_one_letter_code
_entity_poly.pdbx_strand_id
1 'polypeptide(L)'
;MPSMNQKIFEMGFSVETVSVYLLCCSLADSDARISVKNLLGVWNATEDELNKGLNALEDRNILIRTVSDQEGNVFYRLAEFKDWV
;
A
#
# COMPACT_ATOMS: atom_id res chain seq x y z
N MET A 1 13.15 11.67 2.54
CA MET A 1 11.96 11.86 3.40
C MET A 1 11.20 10.55 3.47
N PRO A 2 10.85 10.07 4.66
CA PRO A 2 10.03 8.88 4.75
C PRO A 2 8.63 9.16 4.19
N SER A 3 8.09 8.18 3.49
CA SER A 3 6.75 8.30 2.88
C SER A 3 5.63 8.10 3.89
N MET A 4 5.94 7.61 5.09
CA MET A 4 4.93 7.29 6.09
C MET A 4 4.33 8.53 6.72
N ASN A 5 3.01 8.51 6.88
CA ASN A 5 2.30 9.51 7.66
C ASN A 5 1.71 8.85 8.90
N GLN A 6 2.01 9.38 10.08
CA GLN A 6 1.58 8.81 11.35
C GLN A 6 0.05 8.79 11.52
N LYS A 7 -0.66 9.56 10.75
CA LYS A 7 -2.13 9.53 10.79
C LYS A 7 -2.73 8.17 10.45
N ILE A 8 -1.94 7.31 9.78
CA ILE A 8 -2.37 5.94 9.49
C ILE A 8 -2.80 5.20 10.76
N PHE A 9 -2.15 5.47 11.88
CA PHE A 9 -2.44 4.82 13.16
C PHE A 9 -3.74 5.31 13.79
N GLU A 10 -4.28 6.44 13.33
CA GLU A 10 -5.49 7.04 13.88
C GLU A 10 -6.74 6.73 13.05
N MET A 11 -6.60 5.97 11.97
CA MET A 11 -7.70 5.74 11.03
C MET A 11 -8.54 4.50 11.33
N GLY A 12 -8.18 3.75 12.36
CA GLY A 12 -8.94 2.58 12.76
C GLY A 12 -8.71 1.34 11.91
N PHE A 13 -7.63 1.29 11.17
CA PHE A 13 -7.29 0.12 10.37
C PHE A 13 -6.81 -1.04 11.24
N SER A 14 -6.97 -2.26 10.70
CA SER A 14 -6.39 -3.44 11.32
C SER A 14 -4.87 -3.40 11.27
N VAL A 15 -4.23 -4.21 12.11
CA VAL A 15 -2.76 -4.32 12.12
C VAL A 15 -2.24 -4.73 10.74
N GLU A 16 -2.93 -5.66 10.08
CA GLU A 16 -2.55 -6.13 8.75
C GLU A 16 -2.58 -5.00 7.74
N THR A 17 -3.61 -4.18 7.76
CA THR A 17 -3.72 -3.04 6.83
C THR A 17 -2.62 -2.01 7.09
N VAL A 18 -2.35 -1.70 8.35
CA VAL A 18 -1.25 -0.80 8.70
C VAL A 18 0.09 -1.37 8.22
N SER A 19 0.29 -2.67 8.40
CA SER A 19 1.51 -3.35 7.93
C SER A 19 1.67 -3.24 6.42
N VAL A 20 0.60 -3.41 5.66
CA VAL A 20 0.63 -3.23 4.20
C VAL A 20 1.05 -1.81 3.85
N TYR A 21 0.47 -0.81 4.52
CA TYR A 21 0.84 0.58 4.30
C TYR A 21 2.34 0.82 4.55
N LEU A 22 2.85 0.30 5.67
CA LEU A 22 4.27 0.48 6.01
C LEU A 22 5.19 -0.18 4.99
N LEU A 23 4.81 -1.35 4.46
CA LEU A 23 5.58 -1.99 3.39
C LEU A 23 5.55 -1.17 2.10
N CYS A 24 4.41 -0.58 1.77
CA CYS A 24 4.31 0.32 0.62
C CYS A 24 5.25 1.52 0.78
N CYS A 25 5.29 2.11 1.97
CA CYS A 25 6.20 3.22 2.26
C CYS A 25 7.65 2.79 2.11
N SER A 26 8.00 1.61 2.59
CA SER A 26 9.36 1.07 2.49
C SER A 26 9.77 0.90 1.03
N LEU A 27 8.89 0.36 0.20
CA LEU A 27 9.18 0.23 -1.23
C LEU A 27 9.37 1.59 -1.89
N ALA A 28 8.49 2.55 -1.58
CA ALA A 28 8.58 3.89 -2.14
C ALA A 28 9.88 4.59 -1.73
N ASP A 29 10.27 4.44 -0.47
CA ASP A 29 11.49 5.07 0.04
C ASP A 29 12.75 4.44 -0.54
N SER A 30 12.66 3.22 -1.05
CA SER A 30 13.75 2.51 -1.70
C SER A 30 13.73 2.67 -3.23
N ASP A 31 12.91 3.56 -3.76
CA ASP A 31 12.68 3.74 -5.20
C ASP A 31 12.20 2.48 -5.91
N ALA A 32 11.61 1.55 -5.17
CA ALA A 32 11.02 0.35 -5.74
C ALA A 32 9.55 0.60 -6.07
N ARG A 33 9.04 -0.12 -7.07
CA ARG A 33 7.64 0.00 -7.44
C ARG A 33 6.77 -0.70 -6.40
N ILE A 34 5.65 -0.07 -6.08
CA ILE A 34 4.65 -0.69 -5.21
C ILE A 34 3.77 -1.55 -6.09
N SER A 35 3.93 -2.87 -5.99
CA SER A 35 3.14 -3.84 -6.75
C SER A 35 2.78 -5.01 -5.84
N VAL A 36 1.72 -5.74 -6.20
CA VAL A 36 1.36 -6.94 -5.45
C VAL A 36 2.53 -7.92 -5.45
N LYS A 37 3.21 -8.07 -6.57
CA LYS A 37 4.34 -8.98 -6.68
C LYS A 37 5.47 -8.62 -5.72
N ASN A 38 5.83 -7.34 -5.65
CA ASN A 38 6.89 -6.88 -4.75
C ASN A 38 6.45 -7.00 -3.28
N LEU A 39 5.19 -6.71 -3.00
CA LEU A 39 4.67 -6.84 -1.64
C LEU A 39 4.64 -8.29 -1.19
N LEU A 40 4.25 -9.24 -2.06
CA LEU A 40 4.24 -10.65 -1.72
C LEU A 40 5.64 -11.16 -1.37
N GLY A 41 6.68 -10.58 -1.97
CA GLY A 41 8.05 -10.97 -1.67
C GLY A 41 8.48 -10.67 -0.24
N VAL A 42 7.79 -9.75 0.44
CA VAL A 42 8.12 -9.34 1.82
C VAL A 42 6.95 -9.56 2.80
N TRP A 43 5.81 -10.05 2.31
CA TRP A 43 4.61 -10.27 3.11
C TRP A 43 4.65 -11.65 3.79
N ASN A 44 4.39 -11.68 5.08
CA ASN A 44 4.49 -12.90 5.90
C ASN A 44 3.16 -13.60 6.17
N ALA A 45 2.09 -13.11 5.56
CA ALA A 45 0.75 -13.66 5.78
C ALA A 45 0.15 -14.09 4.44
N THR A 46 -1.15 -14.35 4.40
CA THR A 46 -1.80 -14.83 3.19
C THR A 46 -1.96 -13.70 2.17
N GLU A 47 -2.06 -14.08 0.89
CA GLU A 47 -2.35 -13.14 -0.18
C GLU A 47 -3.72 -12.48 0.02
N ASP A 48 -4.70 -13.20 0.58
CA ASP A 48 -6.02 -12.64 0.86
C ASP A 48 -5.92 -11.48 1.85
N GLU A 49 -5.11 -11.61 2.88
CA GLU A 49 -4.91 -10.54 3.85
C GLU A 49 -4.23 -9.33 3.22
N LEU A 50 -3.25 -9.58 2.35
CA LEU A 50 -2.60 -8.51 1.60
C LEU A 50 -3.61 -7.76 0.74
N ASN A 51 -4.44 -8.49 0.00
CA ASN A 51 -5.45 -7.88 -0.87
C ASN A 51 -6.48 -7.08 -0.07
N LYS A 52 -6.91 -7.59 1.09
CA LYS A 52 -7.82 -6.84 1.95
C LYS A 52 -7.21 -5.53 2.43
N GLY A 53 -5.94 -5.57 2.80
CA GLY A 53 -5.23 -4.36 3.22
C GLY A 53 -5.11 -3.35 2.07
N LEU A 54 -4.75 -3.82 0.89
CA LEU A 54 -4.64 -2.96 -0.28
C LEU A 54 -5.99 -2.32 -0.63
N ASN A 55 -7.07 -3.10 -0.59
CA ASN A 55 -8.42 -2.58 -0.86
C ASN A 55 -8.83 -1.54 0.17
N ALA A 56 -8.56 -1.78 1.45
CA ALA A 56 -8.89 -0.82 2.50
C ALA A 56 -8.16 0.51 2.29
N LEU A 57 -6.89 0.45 1.90
CA LEU A 57 -6.10 1.65 1.65
C LEU A 57 -6.57 2.38 0.39
N GLU A 58 -6.97 1.66 -0.65
CA GLU A 58 -7.54 2.28 -1.85
C GLU A 58 -8.86 2.98 -1.54
N ASP A 59 -9.72 2.37 -0.71
CA ASP A 59 -11.02 2.94 -0.35
C ASP A 59 -10.89 4.28 0.38
N ARG A 60 -9.78 4.50 1.04
CA ARG A 60 -9.54 5.75 1.77
C ARG A 60 -8.60 6.68 1.01
N ASN A 61 -8.34 6.42 -0.26
CA ASN A 61 -7.45 7.20 -1.11
C ASN A 61 -6.02 7.33 -0.58
N ILE A 62 -5.58 6.35 0.17
CA ILE A 62 -4.20 6.31 0.68
C ILE A 62 -3.28 5.69 -0.36
N LEU A 63 -3.77 4.66 -1.06
CA LEU A 63 -3.11 4.09 -2.22
C LEU A 63 -3.94 4.36 -3.47
N ILE A 64 -3.27 4.71 -4.55
CA ILE A 64 -3.91 4.94 -5.83
C ILE A 64 -3.38 3.89 -6.80
N ARG A 65 -4.31 3.14 -7.40
CA ARG A 65 -3.95 2.14 -8.39
C ARG A 65 -3.53 2.86 -9.68
N THR A 66 -2.34 2.54 -10.15
CA THR A 66 -1.84 3.08 -11.41
C THR A 66 -2.10 2.08 -12.54
N VAL A 67 -1.73 2.45 -13.75
CA VAL A 67 -1.97 1.61 -14.91
C VAL A 67 -1.19 0.30 -14.78
N SER A 68 -1.86 -0.84 -15.01
CA SER A 68 -1.19 -2.13 -15.08
C SER A 68 -0.46 -2.25 -16.42
N ASP A 69 0.62 -3.04 -16.42
CA ASP A 69 1.34 -3.30 -17.65
C ASP A 69 0.62 -4.39 -18.49
N GLN A 70 1.21 -4.76 -19.63
CA GLN A 70 0.62 -5.74 -20.54
C GLN A 70 0.60 -7.15 -19.95
N GLU A 71 1.36 -7.40 -18.90
CA GLU A 71 1.40 -8.70 -18.23
C GLU A 71 0.37 -8.81 -17.11
N GLY A 72 -0.45 -7.77 -16.91
CA GLY A 72 -1.48 -7.78 -15.89
C GLY A 72 -0.98 -7.43 -14.49
N ASN A 73 0.23 -6.93 -14.36
CA ASN A 73 0.74 -6.47 -13.07
C ASN A 73 0.05 -5.17 -12.66
N VAL A 74 -0.32 -5.09 -11.41
CA VAL A 74 -0.97 -3.90 -10.87
C VAL A 74 0.03 -3.15 -10.01
N PHE A 75 0.15 -1.85 -10.27
CA PHE A 75 1.04 -0.97 -9.53
C PHE A 75 0.22 0.04 -8.75
N TYR A 76 0.82 0.54 -7.68
CA TYR A 76 0.20 1.53 -6.80
C TYR A 76 1.16 2.69 -6.59
N ARG A 77 0.61 3.82 -6.17
CA ARG A 77 1.40 4.93 -5.64
C ARG A 77 0.76 5.40 -4.34
N LEU A 78 1.58 5.96 -3.47
CA LEU A 78 1.08 6.57 -2.22
C LEU A 78 0.52 7.95 -2.54
N ALA A 79 -0.70 8.21 -2.08
CA ALA A 79 -1.32 9.51 -2.22
C ALA A 79 -0.79 10.45 -1.13
N GLU A 80 -0.84 11.75 -1.40
CA GLU A 80 -0.54 12.74 -0.38
C GLU A 80 -1.64 12.74 0.68
N PHE A 81 -1.27 13.06 1.92
CA PHE A 81 -2.21 13.04 3.04
C PHE A 81 -3.47 13.87 2.77
N LYS A 82 -3.33 14.99 2.08
CA LYS A 82 -4.48 15.85 1.76
C LYS A 82 -5.56 15.15 0.94
N ASP A 83 -5.20 14.08 0.24
CA ASP A 83 -6.12 13.31 -0.62
C ASP A 83 -6.79 12.14 0.11
N TRP A 84 -6.35 11.84 1.32
CA TRP A 84 -6.95 10.75 2.11
C TRP A 84 -8.39 11.11 2.51
N VAL A 85 -9.24 10.11 2.56
CA VAL A 85 -10.65 10.30 2.94
C VAL A 85 -11.07 9.46 4.14
#